data_904dd2a8e3abcda6508e684bcec43bfa
#
_entry.id   904dd2a8e3abcda6508e684bcec43bfa
#
_cell.length_a   1.000
_cell.length_b   1.000
_cell.length_c   1.000
_cell.angle_alpha   90.00
_cell.angle_beta   90.00
_cell.angle_gamma   90.00
#
_symmetry.space_group_name_H-M   'P 1'
#
loop_
_entity.id
_entity.type
_entity.pdbx_description
1 polymer ?
#
loop_
_entity_poly.entity_id
_entity_poly.type
_entity_poly.pdbx_seq_one_letter_code
_entity_poly.pdbx_strand_id
1 'polypeptide(L)'
;ARGGQAFKNLQTYMKRVGYEIDYHELNAQDFGVLQSRKRVIIVGWLKGTGYEYPSFDVIHSKAEVWDLLNDLPVLKPGEEAIEHTMTDMRRLKKYVKDNDIRVKSDVLTGHIARPHTAQDIEIYKRTIDMWFENEQHERLKYDDLPEDLKTHKNRTSFVDRFKVVEGDMDHCHTILAHLSKDGHYFIHPDIEQHRSITVREAARIQSFPDNYYFEGPRTAQFVQVGNAVPPMMAKVIADKIKEQLGK
;
A
#
# COMPACT_ATOMS: atom_id res chain seq x y z
N ALA A 1 -18.99 9.67 -1.10
CA ALA A 1 -20.01 9.14 -0.17
C ALA A 1 -21.09 10.19 0.08
N ARG A 2 -22.36 9.88 -0.19
CA ARG A 2 -23.55 10.73 0.10
C ARG A 2 -23.42 12.21 -0.37
N GLY A 3 -22.88 12.44 -1.58
CA GLY A 3 -22.82 13.79 -2.18
C GLY A 3 -22.05 14.86 -1.38
N GLY A 4 -21.11 14.47 -0.54
CA GLY A 4 -20.31 15.41 0.27
C GLY A 4 -21.02 15.96 1.52
N GLN A 5 -22.27 15.57 1.78
CA GLN A 5 -23.06 16.12 2.91
C GLN A 5 -22.39 15.87 4.27
N ALA A 6 -21.79 14.68 4.47
CA ALA A 6 -21.09 14.37 5.72
C ALA A 6 -19.92 15.34 5.97
N PHE A 7 -19.20 15.72 4.92
CA PHE A 7 -18.10 16.67 5.03
C PHE A 7 -18.59 18.10 5.35
N LYS A 8 -19.67 18.56 4.70
CA LYS A 8 -20.30 19.85 5.03
C LYS A 8 -20.77 19.90 6.48
N ASN A 9 -21.36 18.80 6.96
CA ASN A 9 -21.79 18.71 8.35
C ASN A 9 -20.60 18.79 9.31
N LEU A 10 -19.48 18.11 9.00
CA LEU A 10 -18.24 18.21 9.79
C LEU A 10 -17.74 19.65 9.85
N GLN A 11 -17.65 20.35 8.71
CA GLN A 11 -17.21 21.74 8.67
C GLN A 11 -18.10 22.65 9.52
N THR A 12 -19.43 22.49 9.43
CA THR A 12 -20.39 23.25 10.22
C THR A 12 -20.23 22.99 11.70
N TYR A 13 -20.05 21.71 12.09
CA TYR A 13 -19.86 21.33 13.49
C TYR A 13 -18.56 21.91 14.06
N MET A 14 -17.44 21.79 13.35
CA MET A 14 -16.14 22.30 13.79
C MET A 14 -16.19 23.82 14.00
N LYS A 15 -16.77 24.56 13.07
CA LYS A 15 -16.99 26.02 13.23
C LYS A 15 -17.84 26.35 14.47
N ARG A 16 -18.89 25.56 14.74
CA ARG A 16 -19.78 25.77 15.89
C ARG A 16 -19.07 25.56 17.23
N VAL A 17 -18.12 24.64 17.29
CA VAL A 17 -17.32 24.37 18.51
C VAL A 17 -16.04 25.20 18.59
N GLY A 18 -15.89 26.23 17.74
CA GLY A 18 -14.79 27.19 17.81
C GLY A 18 -13.52 26.82 17.07
N TYR A 19 -13.58 25.84 16.15
CA TYR A 19 -12.47 25.48 15.30
C TYR A 19 -12.56 26.10 13.91
N GLU A 20 -11.42 26.47 13.37
CA GLU A 20 -11.18 26.66 11.94
C GLU A 20 -10.61 25.35 11.39
N ILE A 21 -10.97 25.00 10.16
CA ILE A 21 -10.45 23.80 9.48
C ILE A 21 -10.10 24.11 8.04
N ASP A 22 -9.05 23.48 7.57
CA ASP A 22 -8.71 23.42 6.16
C ASP A 22 -8.38 21.98 5.76
N TYR A 23 -8.40 21.69 4.45
CA TYR A 23 -8.22 20.33 3.94
C TYR A 23 -7.62 20.32 2.54
N HIS A 24 -6.73 19.38 2.30
CA HIS A 24 -6.14 19.16 0.99
C HIS A 24 -6.13 17.67 0.63
N GLU A 25 -6.21 17.35 -0.66
CA GLU A 25 -5.93 16.01 -1.14
C GLU A 25 -4.41 15.88 -1.27
N LEU A 26 -3.82 14.97 -0.52
CA LEU A 26 -2.40 14.68 -0.51
C LEU A 26 -2.16 13.28 -1.09
N ASN A 27 -1.10 13.11 -1.88
CA ASN A 27 -0.68 11.80 -2.38
C ASN A 27 0.50 11.29 -1.54
N ALA A 28 0.42 10.07 -1.02
CA ALA A 28 1.48 9.46 -0.22
C ALA A 28 2.83 9.40 -0.95
N GLN A 29 2.83 9.30 -2.28
CA GLN A 29 4.03 9.36 -3.12
C GLN A 29 4.82 10.65 -2.92
N ASP A 30 4.13 11.78 -2.72
CA ASP A 30 4.76 13.09 -2.48
C ASP A 30 5.49 13.16 -1.13
N PHE A 31 5.30 12.16 -0.29
CA PHE A 31 5.94 11.98 1.02
C PHE A 31 6.99 10.86 1.02
N GLY A 32 7.44 10.43 -0.16
CA GLY A 32 8.45 9.40 -0.34
C GLY A 32 7.95 7.96 -0.17
N VAL A 33 6.65 7.73 -0.03
CA VAL A 33 6.05 6.38 0.03
C VAL A 33 5.98 5.80 -1.38
N LEU A 34 6.39 4.53 -1.56
CA LEU A 34 6.39 3.87 -2.88
C LEU A 34 5.00 3.38 -3.29
N GLN A 35 4.01 4.26 -3.12
CA GLN A 35 2.61 3.99 -3.45
C GLN A 35 1.88 5.27 -3.83
N SER A 36 1.20 5.28 -4.96
CA SER A 36 0.27 6.35 -5.31
C SER A 36 -1.03 6.17 -4.52
N ARG A 37 -1.18 6.98 -3.46
CA ARG A 37 -2.32 6.90 -2.54
C ARG A 37 -2.80 8.29 -2.16
N LYS A 38 -3.88 8.71 -2.76
CA LYS A 38 -4.52 10.00 -2.48
C LYS A 38 -5.45 9.92 -1.27
N ARG A 39 -5.32 10.88 -0.35
CA ARG A 39 -6.18 11.02 0.82
C ARG A 39 -6.47 12.47 1.10
N VAL A 40 -7.71 12.76 1.47
CA VAL A 40 -8.07 14.08 2.01
C VAL A 40 -7.63 14.12 3.47
N ILE A 41 -6.71 15.03 3.76
CA ILE A 41 -6.23 15.30 5.13
C ILE A 41 -6.86 16.59 5.59
N ILE A 42 -7.54 16.56 6.73
CA ILE A 42 -8.21 17.69 7.35
C ILE A 42 -7.40 18.07 8.58
N VAL A 43 -7.01 19.32 8.67
CA VAL A 43 -6.37 19.89 9.87
C VAL A 43 -7.30 20.94 10.46
N GLY A 44 -7.45 20.94 11.78
CA GLY A 44 -8.27 21.89 12.49
C GLY A 44 -7.55 22.52 13.68
N TRP A 45 -7.74 23.80 13.91
CA TRP A 45 -7.16 24.57 15.01
C TRP A 45 -8.19 25.46 15.68
N LEU A 46 -7.95 25.85 16.91
CA LEU A 46 -8.82 26.79 17.63
C LEU A 46 -8.77 28.17 16.96
N LYS A 47 -9.94 28.79 16.78
CA LYS A 47 -10.07 30.13 16.21
C LYS A 47 -9.25 31.14 17.02
N GLY A 48 -8.51 31.99 16.31
CA GLY A 48 -7.70 33.05 16.92
C GLY A 48 -6.29 32.61 17.35
N THR A 49 -5.87 31.37 17.09
CA THR A 49 -4.51 30.91 17.40
C THR A 49 -3.48 31.32 16.36
N GLY A 50 -3.91 31.75 15.16
CA GLY A 50 -3.00 32.12 14.07
C GLY A 50 -2.34 30.93 13.37
N TYR A 51 -2.76 29.70 13.64
CA TYR A 51 -2.27 28.51 12.92
C TYR A 51 -2.91 28.41 11.55
N GLU A 52 -2.22 27.73 10.63
CA GLU A 52 -2.64 27.51 9.24
C GLU A 52 -2.47 26.05 8.85
N TYR A 53 -3.05 25.67 7.71
CA TYR A 53 -2.79 24.35 7.14
C TYR A 53 -1.31 24.25 6.78
N PRO A 54 -0.59 23.17 7.22
CA PRO A 54 0.84 23.06 6.98
C PRO A 54 1.16 22.89 5.49
N SER A 55 2.25 23.49 5.03
CA SER A 55 2.82 23.25 3.71
C SER A 55 3.80 22.08 3.76
N PHE A 56 3.88 21.33 2.67
CA PHE A 56 4.74 20.16 2.55
C PHE A 56 5.64 20.27 1.33
N ASP A 57 6.92 19.93 1.51
CA ASP A 57 7.84 19.74 0.40
C ASP A 57 7.66 18.34 -0.18
N VAL A 58 7.74 18.24 -1.51
CA VAL A 58 7.66 16.94 -2.19
C VAL A 58 8.97 16.18 -2.00
N ILE A 59 8.87 14.96 -1.52
CA ILE A 59 9.99 14.04 -1.31
C ILE A 59 10.01 13.01 -2.44
N HIS A 60 10.96 13.12 -3.36
CA HIS A 60 11.14 12.13 -4.41
C HIS A 60 12.04 10.99 -3.95
N SER A 61 11.55 9.77 -4.00
CA SER A 61 12.36 8.58 -3.83
C SER A 61 12.94 8.12 -5.19
N LYS A 62 14.16 7.60 -5.18
CA LYS A 62 14.77 6.89 -6.33
C LYS A 62 14.66 5.37 -6.18
N ALA A 63 14.00 4.90 -5.13
CA ALA A 63 13.80 3.48 -4.88
C ALA A 63 12.65 2.96 -5.76
N GLU A 64 12.69 1.67 -6.06
CA GLU A 64 11.62 0.93 -6.70
C GLU A 64 10.83 0.13 -5.66
N VAL A 65 9.62 -0.27 -5.98
CA VAL A 65 8.80 -1.11 -5.09
C VAL A 65 9.49 -2.44 -4.76
N TRP A 66 10.30 -2.98 -5.68
CA TRP A 66 11.17 -4.14 -5.45
C TRP A 66 12.09 -3.98 -4.24
N ASP A 67 12.54 -2.79 -3.95
CA ASP A 67 13.42 -2.53 -2.81
C ASP A 67 12.77 -2.85 -1.46
N LEU A 68 11.42 -2.85 -1.41
CA LEU A 68 10.65 -3.26 -0.23
C LEU A 68 10.45 -4.79 -0.11
N LEU A 69 10.56 -5.53 -1.22
CA LEU A 69 10.17 -6.93 -1.29
C LEU A 69 11.35 -7.91 -1.30
N ASN A 70 12.49 -7.48 -1.85
CA ASN A 70 13.63 -8.34 -2.17
C ASN A 70 14.33 -9.02 -0.99
N ASP A 71 14.16 -8.53 0.24
CA ASP A 71 14.77 -9.12 1.43
C ASP A 71 13.81 -10.02 2.22
N LEU A 72 12.55 -10.08 1.80
CA LEU A 72 11.57 -11.00 2.37
C LEU A 72 11.77 -12.43 1.83
N PRO A 73 11.47 -13.45 2.63
CA PRO A 73 11.50 -14.84 2.17
C PRO A 73 10.60 -15.08 0.96
N VAL A 74 11.09 -15.82 -0.02
CA VAL A 74 10.28 -16.30 -1.15
C VAL A 74 9.25 -17.30 -0.66
N LEU A 75 7.98 -17.13 -1.07
CA LEU A 75 6.87 -18.01 -0.70
C LEU A 75 6.12 -18.50 -1.94
N LYS A 76 5.73 -19.75 -1.94
CA LYS A 76 4.73 -20.29 -2.86
C LYS A 76 3.32 -20.07 -2.29
N PRO A 77 2.24 -20.19 -3.10
CA PRO A 77 0.87 -20.14 -2.59
C PRO A 77 0.65 -21.08 -1.41
N GLY A 78 0.11 -20.54 -0.30
CA GLY A 78 -0.17 -21.29 0.93
C GLY A 78 0.99 -21.44 1.90
N GLU A 79 2.20 -21.03 1.55
CA GLU A 79 3.35 -21.07 2.47
C GLU A 79 3.39 -19.87 3.41
N GLU A 80 4.17 -20.02 4.49
CA GLU A 80 4.44 -18.96 5.46
C GLU A 80 5.92 -18.93 5.85
N ALA A 81 6.39 -17.76 6.26
CA ALA A 81 7.68 -17.58 6.90
C ALA A 81 7.53 -16.69 8.13
N ILE A 82 8.18 -17.11 9.22
CA ILE A 82 8.19 -16.42 10.51
C ILE A 82 9.55 -15.81 10.84
N GLU A 83 10.54 -16.07 10.00
CA GLU A 83 11.91 -15.56 10.14
C GLU A 83 12.41 -14.94 8.84
N HIS A 84 13.22 -13.92 8.97
CA HIS A 84 13.92 -13.33 7.83
C HIS A 84 15.06 -14.22 7.37
N THR A 85 15.13 -14.53 6.10
CA THR A 85 16.24 -15.28 5.50
C THR A 85 17.50 -14.43 5.31
N MET A 86 17.34 -13.13 5.02
CA MET A 86 18.44 -12.20 4.92
C MET A 86 18.85 -11.70 6.31
N THR A 87 19.98 -12.15 6.82
CA THR A 87 20.52 -11.76 8.14
C THR A 87 21.57 -10.65 8.08
N ASP A 88 22.23 -10.46 6.92
CA ASP A 88 23.22 -9.40 6.73
C ASP A 88 22.54 -8.06 6.38
N MET A 89 22.37 -7.22 7.39
CA MET A 89 21.75 -5.90 7.27
C MET A 89 22.49 -4.93 6.31
N ARG A 90 23.76 -5.20 5.97
CA ARG A 90 24.51 -4.38 5.00
C ARG A 90 23.95 -4.55 3.59
N ARG A 91 23.34 -5.69 3.29
CA ARG A 91 22.76 -6.05 2.00
C ARG A 91 21.35 -5.47 1.80
N LEU A 92 20.70 -4.98 2.87
CA LEU A 92 19.40 -4.33 2.74
C LEU A 92 19.50 -3.13 1.81
N LYS A 93 18.47 -2.93 1.04
CA LYS A 93 18.31 -1.75 0.19
C LYS A 93 18.30 -0.47 1.03
N LYS A 94 18.87 0.60 0.45
CA LYS A 94 19.00 1.89 1.13
C LYS A 94 17.65 2.42 1.62
N TYR A 95 16.61 2.33 0.80
CA TYR A 95 15.26 2.79 1.15
C TYR A 95 14.73 2.11 2.42
N VAL A 96 14.88 0.80 2.53
CA VAL A 96 14.41 0.00 3.69
C VAL A 96 15.13 0.41 4.98
N LYS A 97 16.44 0.72 4.89
CA LYS A 97 17.26 1.16 6.04
C LYS A 97 16.92 2.58 6.47
N ASP A 98 16.92 3.52 5.51
CA ASP A 98 16.81 4.95 5.78
C ASP A 98 15.43 5.34 6.33
N ASN A 99 14.43 4.52 6.06
CA ASN A 99 13.06 4.72 6.53
C ASN A 99 12.67 3.79 7.69
N ASP A 100 13.63 3.11 8.30
CA ASP A 100 13.42 2.19 9.43
C ASP A 100 12.34 1.13 9.16
N ILE A 101 12.16 0.72 7.88
CA ILE A 101 11.20 -0.33 7.51
C ILE A 101 11.60 -1.65 8.16
N ARG A 102 12.91 -1.94 8.21
CA ARG A 102 13.46 -3.11 8.87
C ARG A 102 14.71 -2.78 9.66
N VAL A 103 14.74 -3.19 10.92
CA VAL A 103 15.92 -3.18 11.79
C VAL A 103 16.32 -4.62 12.18
N LYS A 104 17.56 -4.79 12.68
CA LYS A 104 18.15 -6.12 12.93
C LYS A 104 17.34 -7.01 13.89
N SER A 105 16.65 -6.40 14.86
CA SER A 105 15.88 -7.10 15.89
C SER A 105 14.44 -7.42 15.48
N ASP A 106 14.02 -7.04 14.27
CA ASP A 106 12.64 -7.22 13.85
C ASP A 106 12.28 -8.70 13.67
N VAL A 107 11.10 -9.05 14.13
CA VAL A 107 10.47 -10.35 13.92
C VAL A 107 9.58 -10.29 12.69
N LEU A 108 9.69 -11.27 11.82
CA LEU A 108 8.84 -11.35 10.65
C LEU A 108 7.44 -11.83 11.05
N THR A 109 6.44 -10.97 10.84
CA THR A 109 5.03 -11.27 11.11
C THR A 109 4.16 -11.01 9.89
N GLY A 110 3.06 -11.75 9.74
CA GLY A 110 2.10 -11.52 8.66
C GLY A 110 2.63 -11.86 7.25
N HIS A 111 3.74 -12.61 7.15
CA HIS A 111 4.29 -13.07 5.87
C HIS A 111 3.76 -14.48 5.55
N ILE A 112 2.44 -14.54 5.28
CA ILE A 112 1.68 -15.77 5.03
C ILE A 112 0.99 -15.63 3.69
N ALA A 113 1.39 -16.43 2.72
CA ALA A 113 0.81 -16.44 1.39
C ALA A 113 -0.61 -17.03 1.41
N ARG A 114 -1.49 -16.44 0.61
CA ARG A 114 -2.81 -16.99 0.37
C ARG A 114 -2.68 -18.29 -0.44
N PRO A 115 -3.42 -19.36 -0.13
CA PRO A 115 -3.58 -20.46 -1.07
C PRO A 115 -4.39 -19.97 -2.28
N HIS A 116 -3.92 -20.31 -3.48
CA HIS A 116 -4.57 -19.99 -4.74
C HIS A 116 -4.93 -21.27 -5.47
N THR A 117 -5.98 -21.23 -6.30
CA THR A 117 -6.33 -22.35 -7.19
C THR A 117 -5.32 -22.46 -8.32
N ALA A 118 -5.25 -23.64 -8.97
CA ALA A 118 -4.42 -23.81 -10.16
C ALA A 118 -4.77 -22.81 -11.27
N GLN A 119 -6.06 -22.46 -11.39
CA GLN A 119 -6.54 -21.44 -12.31
C GLN A 119 -6.00 -20.04 -11.96
N ASP A 120 -6.05 -19.64 -10.68
CA ASP A 120 -5.50 -18.35 -10.26
C ASP A 120 -4.01 -18.27 -10.56
N ILE A 121 -3.26 -19.34 -10.27
CA ILE A 121 -1.81 -19.41 -10.50
C ILE A 121 -1.50 -19.22 -12.00
N GLU A 122 -2.24 -19.89 -12.89
CA GLU A 122 -2.07 -19.75 -14.33
C GLU A 122 -2.38 -18.33 -14.82
N ILE A 123 -3.44 -17.70 -14.29
CA ILE A 123 -3.79 -16.31 -14.61
C ILE A 123 -2.70 -15.37 -14.10
N TYR A 124 -2.19 -15.57 -12.88
CA TYR A 124 -1.14 -14.73 -12.30
C TYR A 124 0.16 -14.80 -13.09
N LYS A 125 0.55 -16.00 -13.53
CA LYS A 125 1.69 -16.16 -14.41
C LYS A 125 1.55 -15.30 -15.66
N ARG A 126 0.43 -15.44 -16.39
CA ARG A 126 0.14 -14.65 -17.60
C ARG A 126 0.13 -13.14 -17.33
N THR A 127 -0.38 -12.74 -16.17
CA THR A 127 -0.45 -11.32 -15.78
C THR A 127 0.95 -10.76 -15.54
N ILE A 128 1.84 -11.53 -14.91
CA ILE A 128 3.22 -11.15 -14.64
C ILE A 128 4.02 -11.13 -15.96
N ASP A 129 3.91 -12.19 -16.77
CA ASP A 129 4.58 -12.26 -18.07
C ASP A 129 4.23 -11.05 -18.93
N MET A 130 2.93 -10.73 -19.09
CA MET A 130 2.48 -9.58 -19.87
C MET A 130 3.01 -8.24 -19.33
N TRP A 131 3.15 -8.09 -18.02
CA TRP A 131 3.71 -6.88 -17.41
C TRP A 131 5.18 -6.68 -17.77
N PHE A 132 5.97 -7.76 -17.76
CA PHE A 132 7.43 -7.69 -17.96
C PHE A 132 7.90 -7.97 -19.39
N GLU A 133 7.06 -8.55 -20.27
CA GLU A 133 7.43 -8.88 -21.65
C GLU A 133 7.68 -7.65 -22.54
N ASN A 134 7.12 -6.50 -22.16
CA ASN A 134 7.28 -5.27 -22.93
C ASN A 134 7.54 -4.05 -22.04
N GLU A 135 8.24 -3.06 -22.59
CA GLU A 135 8.55 -1.79 -21.89
C GLU A 135 7.31 -0.93 -21.60
N GLN A 136 6.14 -1.29 -22.12
CA GLN A 136 4.90 -0.53 -21.97
C GLN A 136 4.10 -0.97 -20.73
N HIS A 137 4.53 -2.02 -20.03
CA HIS A 137 3.87 -2.56 -18.82
C HIS A 137 2.37 -2.79 -19.05
N GLU A 138 2.04 -3.55 -20.08
CA GLU A 138 0.66 -3.85 -20.44
C GLU A 138 -0.03 -4.64 -19.30
N ARG A 139 -1.31 -4.35 -19.12
CA ARG A 139 -2.14 -5.01 -18.11
C ARG A 139 -3.07 -6.01 -18.77
N LEU A 140 -3.09 -7.24 -18.24
CA LEU A 140 -4.01 -8.28 -18.68
C LEU A 140 -5.46 -7.82 -18.50
N LYS A 141 -6.22 -7.82 -19.58
CA LYS A 141 -7.67 -7.63 -19.52
C LYS A 141 -8.35 -8.99 -19.41
N TYR A 142 -9.45 -9.03 -18.70
CA TYR A 142 -10.19 -10.28 -18.49
C TYR A 142 -10.61 -10.95 -19.81
N ASP A 143 -10.93 -10.16 -20.82
CA ASP A 143 -11.34 -10.66 -22.15
C ASP A 143 -10.19 -11.26 -22.96
N ASP A 144 -8.93 -10.95 -22.60
CA ASP A 144 -7.73 -11.52 -23.23
C ASP A 144 -7.40 -12.93 -22.72
N LEU A 145 -8.05 -13.38 -21.64
CA LEU A 145 -7.88 -14.73 -21.13
C LEU A 145 -8.45 -15.79 -22.07
N PRO A 146 -7.89 -17.00 -22.11
CA PRO A 146 -8.54 -18.18 -22.68
C PRO A 146 -9.92 -18.45 -22.07
N GLU A 147 -10.84 -19.00 -22.83
CA GLU A 147 -12.24 -19.20 -22.37
C GLU A 147 -12.36 -20.12 -21.16
N ASP A 148 -11.50 -21.12 -21.03
CA ASP A 148 -11.43 -22.04 -19.88
C ASP A 148 -11.00 -21.34 -18.57
N LEU A 149 -10.32 -20.19 -18.67
CA LEU A 149 -9.94 -19.36 -17.53
C LEU A 149 -10.97 -18.26 -17.21
N LYS A 150 -11.97 -18.03 -18.07
CA LYS A 150 -13.02 -17.01 -17.90
C LYS A 150 -14.22 -17.52 -17.10
N THR A 151 -14.02 -17.87 -15.85
CA THR A 151 -15.08 -18.48 -15.01
C THR A 151 -16.02 -17.48 -14.34
N HIS A 152 -15.67 -16.18 -14.30
CA HIS A 152 -16.49 -15.18 -13.65
C HIS A 152 -17.73 -14.81 -14.49
N LYS A 153 -18.91 -14.80 -13.84
CA LYS A 153 -20.20 -14.51 -14.52
C LYS A 153 -20.28 -13.10 -15.11
N ASN A 154 -19.67 -12.11 -14.44
CA ASN A 154 -19.63 -10.73 -14.93
C ASN A 154 -18.36 -10.52 -15.76
N ARG A 155 -18.51 -10.39 -17.06
CA ARG A 155 -17.41 -10.19 -18.01
C ARG A 155 -17.21 -8.73 -18.42
N THR A 156 -18.15 -7.84 -18.11
CA THR A 156 -18.15 -6.45 -18.55
C THR A 156 -17.66 -5.45 -17.53
N SER A 157 -17.82 -5.77 -16.24
CA SER A 157 -17.28 -4.96 -15.15
C SER A 157 -15.98 -5.57 -14.62
N PHE A 158 -15.07 -4.71 -14.18
CA PHE A 158 -13.76 -5.14 -13.64
C PHE A 158 -12.92 -5.92 -14.67
N VAL A 159 -12.87 -5.43 -15.89
CA VAL A 159 -12.05 -6.02 -16.98
C VAL A 159 -10.57 -6.06 -16.62
N ASP A 160 -10.10 -5.16 -15.76
CA ASP A 160 -8.73 -5.03 -15.25
C ASP A 160 -8.50 -5.65 -13.86
N ARG A 161 -9.26 -6.69 -13.52
CA ARG A 161 -9.28 -7.33 -12.18
C ARG A 161 -7.97 -7.99 -11.76
N PHE A 162 -7.11 -8.33 -12.68
CA PHE A 162 -5.81 -8.92 -12.40
C PHE A 162 -4.72 -7.86 -12.58
N LYS A 163 -4.06 -7.49 -11.47
CA LYS A 163 -3.00 -6.48 -11.50
C LYS A 163 -1.77 -6.95 -10.75
N VAL A 164 -0.64 -6.83 -11.40
CA VAL A 164 0.66 -6.96 -10.74
C VAL A 164 0.91 -5.72 -9.89
N VAL A 165 1.49 -5.89 -8.71
CA VAL A 165 2.12 -4.79 -7.97
C VAL A 165 3.34 -4.36 -8.78
N GLU A 166 3.39 -3.09 -9.15
CA GLU A 166 4.39 -2.52 -10.06
C GLU A 166 5.79 -2.51 -9.39
N GLY A 167 6.46 -3.67 -9.38
CA GLY A 167 7.72 -3.89 -8.65
C GLY A 167 8.88 -3.05 -9.14
N ASP A 168 8.99 -2.88 -10.43
CA ASP A 168 10.03 -2.16 -11.18
C ASP A 168 9.75 -0.65 -11.36
N MET A 169 8.70 -0.15 -10.69
CA MET A 169 8.34 1.26 -10.71
C MET A 169 8.71 1.96 -9.41
N ASP A 170 8.79 3.28 -9.44
CA ASP A 170 9.03 4.13 -8.25
C ASP A 170 7.83 4.16 -7.29
N HIS A 171 6.69 3.68 -7.71
CA HIS A 171 5.49 3.50 -6.89
C HIS A 171 4.53 2.50 -7.53
N CYS A 172 3.75 1.84 -6.69
CA CYS A 172 2.64 1.00 -7.14
C CYS A 172 1.28 1.68 -6.96
N HIS A 173 0.24 1.03 -7.47
CA HIS A 173 -1.14 1.47 -7.25
C HIS A 173 -1.56 1.34 -5.78
N THR A 174 -2.65 2.03 -5.42
CA THR A 174 -3.13 2.10 -4.03
C THR A 174 -3.49 0.74 -3.46
N ILE A 175 -2.85 0.33 -2.35
CA ILE A 175 -3.27 -0.82 -1.54
C ILE A 175 -4.60 -0.50 -0.85
N LEU A 176 -5.61 -1.29 -1.14
CA LEU A 176 -6.98 -1.10 -0.67
C LEU A 176 -7.43 -2.24 0.27
N ALA A 177 -8.39 -1.95 1.14
CA ALA A 177 -8.93 -2.93 2.09
C ALA A 177 -9.55 -4.17 1.41
N HIS A 178 -9.97 -4.08 0.14
CA HIS A 178 -10.51 -5.23 -0.59
C HIS A 178 -9.47 -6.29 -0.96
N LEU A 179 -8.16 -6.03 -0.79
CA LEU A 179 -7.11 -7.05 -0.80
C LEU A 179 -7.46 -8.23 0.15
N SER A 180 -8.25 -7.96 1.18
CA SER A 180 -8.78 -8.99 2.09
C SER A 180 -9.62 -10.08 1.40
N LYS A 181 -10.19 -9.83 0.21
CA LYS A 181 -11.09 -10.76 -0.51
C LYS A 181 -10.32 -11.85 -1.25
N ASP A 182 -9.79 -11.54 -2.43
CA ASP A 182 -9.16 -12.50 -3.34
C ASP A 182 -7.68 -12.20 -3.66
N GLY A 183 -7.28 -10.95 -3.64
CA GLY A 183 -5.91 -10.54 -3.90
C GLY A 183 -5.59 -10.33 -5.39
N HIS A 184 -6.53 -10.53 -6.29
CA HIS A 184 -6.31 -10.45 -7.74
C HIS A 184 -5.78 -9.09 -8.22
N TYR A 185 -6.12 -8.00 -7.52
CA TYR A 185 -5.60 -6.65 -7.77
C TYR A 185 -4.17 -6.42 -7.24
N PHE A 186 -3.56 -7.41 -6.59
CA PHE A 186 -2.30 -7.26 -5.86
C PHE A 186 -1.44 -8.50 -6.02
N ILE A 187 -1.18 -8.89 -7.28
CA ILE A 187 -0.33 -10.04 -7.62
C ILE A 187 1.12 -9.66 -7.34
N HIS A 188 1.85 -10.54 -6.66
CA HIS A 188 3.28 -10.35 -6.39
C HIS A 188 4.06 -10.30 -7.72
N PRO A 189 5.00 -9.36 -7.90
CA PRO A 189 5.66 -9.16 -9.18
C PRO A 189 6.68 -10.26 -9.54
N ASP A 190 7.09 -11.08 -8.60
CA ASP A 190 8.04 -12.17 -8.85
C ASP A 190 7.35 -13.35 -9.53
N ILE A 191 7.81 -13.66 -10.76
CA ILE A 191 7.29 -14.75 -11.60
C ILE A 191 7.42 -16.13 -10.92
N GLU A 192 8.39 -16.29 -10.02
CA GLU A 192 8.60 -17.55 -9.32
C GLU A 192 7.58 -17.81 -8.21
N GLN A 193 6.85 -16.78 -7.77
CA GLN A 193 5.95 -16.87 -6.62
C GLN A 193 4.48 -17.08 -6.99
N HIS A 194 4.00 -16.59 -8.12
CA HIS A 194 2.64 -16.78 -8.68
C HIS A 194 1.50 -16.65 -7.64
N ARG A 195 1.53 -15.63 -6.80
CA ARG A 195 0.59 -15.41 -5.70
C ARG A 195 0.21 -13.95 -5.53
N SER A 196 -0.81 -13.66 -4.74
CA SER A 196 -1.02 -12.30 -4.24
C SER A 196 -0.03 -11.96 -3.12
N ILE A 197 0.18 -10.66 -2.90
CA ILE A 197 1.05 -10.20 -1.81
C ILE A 197 0.50 -10.59 -0.43
N THR A 198 1.41 -10.74 0.54
CA THR A 198 1.12 -11.00 1.94
C THR A 198 0.74 -9.73 2.70
N VAL A 199 0.30 -9.86 3.96
CA VAL A 199 0.05 -8.72 4.85
C VAL A 199 1.34 -7.92 5.07
N ARG A 200 2.49 -8.60 5.26
CA ARG A 200 3.78 -7.92 5.47
C ARG A 200 4.23 -7.13 4.24
N GLU A 201 4.11 -7.70 3.06
CA GLU A 201 4.41 -7.00 1.81
C GLU A 201 3.51 -5.78 1.61
N ALA A 202 2.21 -5.93 1.80
CA ALA A 202 1.26 -4.83 1.75
C ALA A 202 1.57 -3.73 2.79
N ALA A 203 1.97 -4.13 4.01
CA ALA A 203 2.36 -3.22 5.08
C ALA A 203 3.62 -2.42 4.73
N ARG A 204 4.66 -3.07 4.18
CA ARG A 204 5.88 -2.40 3.71
C ARG A 204 5.61 -1.39 2.59
N ILE A 205 4.75 -1.74 1.62
CA ILE A 205 4.32 -0.83 0.56
C ILE A 205 3.60 0.41 1.15
N GLN A 206 2.89 0.23 2.25
CA GLN A 206 2.28 1.33 3.02
C GLN A 206 3.26 2.01 3.99
N SER A 207 4.57 1.70 3.93
CA SER A 207 5.62 2.23 4.81
C SER A 207 5.50 1.85 6.29
N PHE A 208 4.80 0.77 6.65
CA PHE A 208 4.84 0.24 8.01
C PHE A 208 6.16 -0.46 8.28
N PRO A 209 6.78 -0.26 9.44
CA PRO A 209 7.98 -1.00 9.83
C PRO A 209 7.64 -2.47 10.17
N ASP A 210 8.63 -3.36 10.04
CA ASP A 210 8.44 -4.80 10.26
C ASP A 210 8.06 -5.16 11.70
N ASN A 211 8.45 -4.33 12.67
CA ASN A 211 8.07 -4.49 14.08
C ASN A 211 6.63 -4.08 14.38
N TYR A 212 5.88 -3.55 13.42
CA TYR A 212 4.47 -3.26 13.60
C TYR A 212 3.64 -4.55 13.44
N TYR A 213 2.90 -4.91 14.48
CA TYR A 213 2.02 -6.07 14.50
C TYR A 213 0.57 -5.68 14.21
N PHE A 214 -0.05 -6.38 13.28
CA PHE A 214 -1.48 -6.23 12.96
C PHE A 214 -2.28 -7.31 13.69
N GLU A 215 -3.30 -6.92 14.42
CA GLU A 215 -4.12 -7.82 15.23
C GLU A 215 -5.18 -8.57 14.42
N GLY A 216 -5.51 -9.77 14.87
CA GLY A 216 -6.61 -10.58 14.37
C GLY A 216 -6.26 -11.42 13.13
N PRO A 217 -7.26 -12.04 12.50
CA PRO A 217 -7.05 -12.92 11.35
C PRO A 217 -6.59 -12.14 10.13
N ARG A 218 -5.90 -12.81 9.19
CA ARG A 218 -5.34 -12.25 7.96
C ARG A 218 -6.28 -11.27 7.23
N THR A 219 -7.57 -11.60 7.15
CA THR A 219 -8.58 -10.73 6.52
C THR A 219 -8.70 -9.38 7.24
N ALA A 220 -8.72 -9.38 8.58
CA ALA A 220 -8.75 -8.15 9.37
C ALA A 220 -7.44 -7.35 9.23
N GLN A 221 -6.30 -8.04 9.20
CA GLN A 221 -4.99 -7.42 9.00
C GLN A 221 -4.92 -6.68 7.66
N PHE A 222 -5.37 -7.29 6.56
CA PHE A 222 -5.46 -6.62 5.26
C PHE A 222 -6.37 -5.39 5.28
N VAL A 223 -7.50 -5.47 5.98
CA VAL A 223 -8.41 -4.32 6.14
C VAL A 223 -7.73 -3.18 6.89
N GLN A 224 -6.98 -3.49 7.95
CA GLN A 224 -6.20 -2.50 8.72
C GLN A 224 -5.16 -1.82 7.82
N VAL A 225 -4.33 -2.60 7.12
CA VAL A 225 -3.33 -2.06 6.17
C VAL A 225 -4.01 -1.19 5.11
N GLY A 226 -5.04 -1.71 4.44
CA GLY A 226 -5.71 -1.03 3.33
C GLY A 226 -6.42 0.27 3.72
N ASN A 227 -6.81 0.45 4.99
CA ASN A 227 -7.46 1.66 5.49
C ASN A 227 -6.48 2.66 6.14
N ALA A 228 -5.24 2.26 6.39
CA ALA A 228 -4.27 3.10 7.08
C ALA A 228 -3.86 4.34 6.28
N VAL A 229 -3.40 5.36 6.98
CA VAL A 229 -2.53 6.41 6.45
C VAL A 229 -1.09 5.89 6.56
N PRO A 230 -0.29 5.96 5.49
CA PRO A 230 1.10 5.50 5.53
C PRO A 230 1.90 6.19 6.64
N PRO A 231 2.65 5.46 7.51
CA PRO A 231 3.40 6.03 8.61
C PRO A 231 4.39 7.13 8.21
N MET A 232 5.09 6.98 7.08
CA MET A 232 6.00 8.03 6.60
C MET A 232 5.25 9.34 6.29
N MET A 233 4.11 9.26 5.60
CA MET A 233 3.26 10.42 5.33
C MET A 233 2.73 11.03 6.64
N ALA A 234 2.24 10.19 7.56
CA ALA A 234 1.71 10.64 8.85
C ALA A 234 2.78 11.34 9.69
N LYS A 235 4.03 10.83 9.66
CA LYS A 235 5.17 11.43 10.35
C LYS A 235 5.47 12.84 9.85
N VAL A 236 5.58 13.04 8.53
CA VAL A 236 5.85 14.37 7.96
C VAL A 236 4.74 15.37 8.32
N ILE A 237 3.48 14.94 8.25
CA ILE A 237 2.34 15.77 8.66
C ILE A 237 2.44 16.16 10.14
N ALA A 238 2.74 15.18 11.01
CA ALA A 238 2.88 15.42 12.45
C ALA A 238 4.06 16.34 12.78
N ASP A 239 5.21 16.17 12.11
CA ASP A 239 6.39 17.00 12.30
C ASP A 239 6.08 18.46 11.91
N LYS A 240 5.39 18.71 10.80
CA LYS A 240 4.97 20.06 10.38
C LYS A 240 3.98 20.72 11.34
N ILE A 241 3.03 19.96 11.87
CA ILE A 241 2.11 20.45 12.90
C ILE A 241 2.89 20.80 14.18
N LYS A 242 3.85 19.96 14.57
CA LYS A 242 4.69 20.19 15.74
C LYS A 242 5.56 21.44 15.60
N GLU A 243 6.12 21.69 14.42
CA GLU A 243 6.86 22.94 14.12
C GLU A 243 6.00 24.17 14.37
N GLN A 244 4.74 24.20 13.90
CA GLN A 244 3.83 25.31 14.16
C GLN A 244 3.50 25.51 15.65
N LEU A 245 3.48 24.42 16.41
CA LEU A 245 3.21 24.47 17.86
C LEU A 245 4.43 24.93 18.67
N GLY A 246 5.60 25.18 18.04
CA GLY A 246 6.84 25.59 18.70
C GLY A 246 7.45 24.50 19.59
N LYS A 247 7.27 23.22 19.24
CA LYS A 247 7.71 22.07 20.03
C LYS A 247 8.71 21.21 19.27
#